data_7b87b82f872616b98ca0d64d755ac939
#
_entry.id   7b87b82f872616b98ca0d64d755ac939
#
_cell.length_a   1.000
_cell.length_b   1.000
_cell.length_c   1.000
_cell.angle_alpha   90.00
_cell.angle_beta   90.00
_cell.angle_gamma   90.00
#
_symmetry.space_group_name_H-M   'P 1'
#
loop_
_entity.id
_entity.type
_entity.pdbx_description
1 polymer ?
#
loop_
_entity_poly.entity_id
_entity_poly.type
_entity_poly.pdbx_seq_one_letter_code
_entity_poly.pdbx_strand_id
1 'polypeptide(L)'
;MSVTLKQIADMAGVHKSTVDKVIHDRPGVSEAKREQIRALLEQYGYESNPLAKALNYQKKKLTVGILLAHTAASAALRRGIERVRQDFASFNIALDLRETEAADTEQQAVCLREFRESGAAGVIACTADDEAVKTALCALHDADIPLILVHSAPENVPCLCRIEQDVQQAGRTAARMLRLLLGGSSRVGVLRTPGGVTPQEQSLADALDENLPLAVAAETKPSPKLAYMNTRALLSRCPGLDALVILCGCVPEVCRAIHDANPAARPALLCFENSPEIAALLRSGAVACAVSCDAAEQGRLAMRLLFEHLVYERTPEQSTVCTPSLITLAENA
;
A
#
# COMPACT_ATOMS: atom_id res chain seq x y z
N MET A 1 16.52 -31.78 -20.04
CA MET A 1 17.31 -31.81 -18.77
C MET A 1 17.76 -30.41 -18.48
N SER A 2 17.45 -29.85 -17.34
CA SER A 2 17.93 -28.53 -16.98
C SER A 2 19.42 -28.56 -16.66
N VAL A 3 20.16 -27.68 -17.32
CA VAL A 3 21.62 -27.56 -17.13
C VAL A 3 21.88 -26.89 -15.79
N THR A 4 22.83 -27.40 -15.01
CA THR A 4 23.20 -26.86 -13.70
C THR A 4 24.24 -25.74 -13.83
N LEU A 5 24.28 -24.85 -12.84
CA LEU A 5 25.28 -23.77 -12.75
C LEU A 5 26.75 -24.28 -12.83
N LYS A 6 26.99 -25.49 -12.32
CA LYS A 6 28.31 -26.16 -12.42
C LYS A 6 28.63 -26.52 -13.86
N GLN A 7 27.68 -27.07 -14.61
CA GLN A 7 27.88 -27.42 -16.02
C GLN A 7 28.12 -26.16 -16.88
N ILE A 8 27.40 -25.05 -16.63
CA ILE A 8 27.68 -23.76 -17.30
C ILE A 8 29.11 -23.29 -16.97
N ALA A 9 29.53 -23.39 -15.72
CA ALA A 9 30.89 -23.03 -15.30
C ALA A 9 31.95 -23.87 -15.98
N ASP A 10 31.73 -25.19 -16.05
CA ASP A 10 32.63 -26.12 -16.73
C ASP A 10 32.72 -25.81 -18.22
N MET A 11 31.60 -25.55 -18.92
CA MET A 11 31.55 -25.14 -20.32
C MET A 11 32.21 -23.79 -20.59
N ALA A 12 32.09 -22.84 -19.70
CA ALA A 12 32.74 -21.52 -19.80
C ALA A 12 34.22 -21.55 -19.40
N GLY A 13 34.73 -22.66 -18.84
CA GLY A 13 36.09 -22.78 -18.32
C GLY A 13 36.37 -21.83 -17.17
N VAL A 14 35.40 -21.67 -16.26
CA VAL A 14 35.49 -20.75 -15.09
C VAL A 14 34.99 -21.42 -13.82
N HIS A 15 35.29 -20.82 -12.67
CA HIS A 15 34.74 -21.29 -11.42
C HIS A 15 33.24 -20.90 -11.30
N LYS A 16 32.45 -21.72 -10.59
CA LYS A 16 31.03 -21.48 -10.34
C LYS A 16 30.73 -20.06 -9.82
N SER A 17 31.61 -19.53 -8.96
CA SER A 17 31.47 -18.15 -8.45
C SER A 17 31.59 -17.06 -9.52
N THR A 18 32.27 -17.35 -10.64
CA THR A 18 32.39 -16.41 -11.77
C THR A 18 31.09 -16.37 -12.56
N VAL A 19 30.44 -17.52 -12.76
CA VAL A 19 29.11 -17.59 -13.39
C VAL A 19 28.08 -16.89 -12.49
N ASP A 20 28.14 -17.10 -11.18
CA ASP A 20 27.29 -16.40 -10.21
C ASP A 20 27.44 -14.87 -10.28
N LYS A 21 28.69 -14.37 -10.39
CA LYS A 21 28.95 -12.93 -10.59
C LYS A 21 28.34 -12.37 -11.88
N VAL A 22 28.31 -13.15 -12.95
CA VAL A 22 27.72 -12.73 -14.24
C VAL A 22 26.20 -12.71 -14.16
N ILE A 23 25.59 -13.72 -13.53
CA ILE A 23 24.13 -13.79 -13.34
C ILE A 23 23.64 -12.57 -12.52
N HIS A 24 24.44 -12.13 -11.55
CA HIS A 24 24.09 -11.03 -10.64
C HIS A 24 24.79 -9.71 -10.96
N ASP A 25 25.33 -9.56 -12.17
CA ASP A 25 26.00 -8.35 -12.66
C ASP A 25 27.09 -7.78 -11.73
N ARG A 26 27.69 -8.64 -10.90
CA ARG A 26 28.73 -8.23 -9.94
C ARG A 26 30.05 -7.93 -10.64
N PRO A 27 30.87 -6.98 -10.14
CA PRO A 27 32.16 -6.65 -10.72
C PRO A 27 33.18 -7.78 -10.58
N GLY A 28 34.28 -7.71 -11.38
CA GLY A 28 35.39 -8.65 -11.30
C GLY A 28 35.31 -9.81 -12.29
N VAL A 29 34.57 -9.63 -13.40
CA VAL A 29 34.58 -10.53 -14.57
C VAL A 29 34.80 -9.67 -15.81
N SER A 30 35.73 -10.08 -16.69
CA SER A 30 35.99 -9.37 -17.96
C SER A 30 34.79 -9.43 -18.89
N GLU A 31 34.60 -8.40 -19.72
CA GLU A 31 33.43 -8.30 -20.60
C GLU A 31 33.34 -9.50 -21.58
N ALA A 32 34.42 -9.90 -22.17
CA ALA A 32 34.46 -11.08 -23.04
C ALA A 32 34.01 -12.37 -22.35
N LYS A 33 34.36 -12.54 -21.05
CA LYS A 33 33.90 -13.69 -20.25
C LYS A 33 32.44 -13.56 -19.85
N ARG A 34 31.98 -12.33 -19.60
CA ARG A 34 30.59 -12.01 -19.29
C ARG A 34 29.67 -12.36 -20.45
N GLU A 35 30.04 -11.94 -21.67
CA GLU A 35 29.30 -12.27 -22.90
C GLU A 35 29.26 -13.77 -23.16
N GLN A 36 30.41 -14.46 -23.03
CA GLN A 36 30.47 -15.90 -23.17
C GLN A 36 29.54 -16.65 -22.24
N ILE A 37 29.53 -16.26 -20.97
CA ILE A 37 28.68 -16.88 -19.95
C ILE A 37 27.20 -16.56 -20.21
N ARG A 38 26.85 -15.32 -20.58
CA ARG A 38 25.48 -14.95 -20.94
C ARG A 38 24.96 -15.76 -22.14
N ALA A 39 25.77 -15.91 -23.18
CA ALA A 39 25.40 -16.73 -24.35
C ALA A 39 25.15 -18.21 -23.97
N LEU A 40 25.95 -18.77 -23.07
CA LEU A 40 25.73 -20.13 -22.57
C LEU A 40 24.45 -20.24 -21.72
N LEU A 41 24.20 -19.29 -20.87
CA LEU A 41 22.95 -19.24 -20.03
C LEU A 41 21.72 -19.22 -20.93
N GLU A 42 21.73 -18.40 -21.98
CA GLU A 42 20.65 -18.26 -22.95
C GLU A 42 20.50 -19.51 -23.82
N GLN A 43 21.62 -20.01 -24.40
CA GLN A 43 21.63 -21.18 -25.26
C GLN A 43 21.05 -22.41 -24.56
N TYR A 44 21.35 -22.61 -23.29
CA TYR A 44 20.90 -23.76 -22.51
C TYR A 44 19.65 -23.51 -21.69
N GLY A 45 19.04 -22.34 -21.83
CA GLY A 45 17.82 -21.97 -21.08
C GLY A 45 17.99 -22.13 -19.57
N TYR A 46 19.14 -21.67 -19.04
CA TYR A 46 19.42 -21.85 -17.61
C TYR A 46 18.44 -21.03 -16.77
N GLU A 47 17.53 -21.72 -16.10
CA GLU A 47 16.74 -21.15 -15.02
C GLU A 47 17.32 -21.60 -13.68
N SER A 48 17.51 -20.66 -12.77
CA SER A 48 17.97 -21.01 -11.42
C SER A 48 16.94 -21.95 -10.76
N ASN A 49 17.38 -23.14 -10.37
CA ASN A 49 16.48 -24.15 -9.79
C ASN A 49 15.91 -23.64 -8.45
N PRO A 50 14.58 -23.35 -8.37
CA PRO A 50 13.95 -22.83 -7.16
C PRO A 50 14.11 -23.78 -5.96
N LEU A 51 14.11 -25.09 -6.20
CA LEU A 51 14.30 -26.12 -5.17
C LEU A 51 15.73 -26.11 -4.59
N ALA A 52 16.74 -25.91 -5.43
CA ALA A 52 18.12 -25.80 -4.95
C ALA A 52 18.36 -24.52 -4.14
N LYS A 53 17.71 -23.40 -4.53
CA LYS A 53 17.68 -22.16 -3.74
C LYS A 53 16.92 -22.37 -2.44
N ALA A 54 15.75 -22.99 -2.45
CA ALA A 54 14.97 -23.31 -1.25
C ALA A 54 15.79 -24.12 -0.23
N LEU A 55 16.54 -25.14 -0.69
CA LEU A 55 17.42 -25.94 0.15
C LEU A 55 18.55 -25.11 0.81
N ASN A 56 19.07 -24.11 0.10
CA ASN A 56 20.08 -23.21 0.66
C ASN A 56 19.44 -22.23 1.67
N TYR A 57 18.22 -21.75 1.42
CA TYR A 57 17.50 -20.87 2.34
C TYR A 57 16.93 -21.62 3.55
N GLN A 58 16.62 -22.92 3.46
CA GLN A 58 16.28 -23.74 4.63
C GLN A 58 17.39 -23.73 5.71
N LYS A 59 18.64 -23.57 5.29
CA LYS A 59 19.79 -23.46 6.19
C LYS A 59 20.00 -22.06 6.75
N LYS A 60 19.46 -21.02 6.11
CA LYS A 60 19.64 -19.61 6.46
C LYS A 60 18.28 -19.00 6.79
N LYS A 61 17.97 -18.82 8.06
CA LYS A 61 16.75 -18.13 8.47
C LYS A 61 16.79 -16.68 7.95
N LEU A 62 15.88 -16.33 7.04
CA LEU A 62 15.68 -14.95 6.59
C LEU A 62 14.66 -14.29 7.52
N THR A 63 14.99 -13.13 8.06
CA THR A 63 14.03 -12.34 8.83
C THR A 63 13.61 -11.13 7.99
N VAL A 64 12.31 -10.99 7.75
CA VAL A 64 11.70 -9.83 7.08
C VAL A 64 11.08 -8.94 8.14
N GLY A 65 11.51 -7.68 8.19
CA GLY A 65 10.92 -6.65 9.03
C GLY A 65 9.60 -6.15 8.42
N ILE A 66 8.56 -6.02 9.22
CA ILE A 66 7.27 -5.48 8.81
C ILE A 66 6.87 -4.41 9.80
N LEU A 67 6.72 -3.18 9.33
CA LEU A 67 6.22 -2.07 10.12
C LEU A 67 4.87 -1.61 9.58
N LEU A 68 3.83 -1.66 10.41
CA LEU A 68 2.50 -1.18 10.07
C LEU A 68 2.07 -0.10 11.06
N ALA A 69 1.99 1.14 10.60
CA ALA A 69 1.30 2.20 11.34
C ALA A 69 -0.21 1.90 11.37
N HIS A 70 -0.86 2.04 12.52
CA HIS A 70 -2.28 1.75 12.70
C HIS A 70 -3.14 2.66 11.82
N THR A 71 -3.78 2.07 10.84
CA THR A 71 -4.77 2.67 9.93
C THR A 71 -5.95 1.71 9.77
N ALA A 72 -7.01 2.14 9.13
CA ALA A 72 -8.12 1.25 8.77
C ALA A 72 -7.67 0.05 7.89
N ALA A 73 -6.53 0.18 7.20
CA ALA A 73 -5.98 -0.82 6.30
C ALA A 73 -5.07 -1.86 6.99
N SER A 74 -4.53 -1.58 8.19
CA SER A 74 -3.44 -2.36 8.81
C SER A 74 -3.76 -3.84 8.97
N ALA A 75 -4.96 -4.17 9.46
CA ALA A 75 -5.37 -5.55 9.64
C ALA A 75 -5.49 -6.30 8.29
N ALA A 76 -5.91 -5.63 7.22
CA ALA A 76 -6.02 -6.22 5.89
C ALA A 76 -4.62 -6.40 5.26
N LEU A 77 -3.73 -5.40 5.36
CA LEU A 77 -2.33 -5.50 4.95
C LEU A 77 -1.65 -6.72 5.60
N ARG A 78 -1.78 -6.84 6.93
CA ARG A 78 -1.21 -7.97 7.68
C ARG A 78 -1.73 -9.31 7.17
N ARG A 79 -3.04 -9.45 6.94
CA ARG A 79 -3.62 -10.70 6.39
C ARG A 79 -3.04 -11.04 5.02
N GLY A 80 -2.88 -10.04 4.15
CA GLY A 80 -2.28 -10.23 2.83
C GLY A 80 -0.83 -10.72 2.90
N ILE A 81 -0.01 -10.10 3.74
CA ILE A 81 1.38 -10.47 3.99
C ILE A 81 1.48 -11.90 4.53
N GLU A 82 0.68 -12.22 5.55
CA GLU A 82 0.72 -13.53 6.21
C GLU A 82 0.29 -14.67 5.27
N ARG A 83 -0.67 -14.42 4.39
CA ARG A 83 -1.10 -15.42 3.39
C ARG A 83 0.06 -15.82 2.48
N VAL A 84 0.83 -14.85 1.96
CA VAL A 84 1.99 -15.14 1.11
C VAL A 84 3.09 -15.87 1.89
N ARG A 85 3.32 -15.49 3.16
CA ARG A 85 4.26 -16.21 4.03
C ARG A 85 3.90 -17.70 4.14
N GLN A 86 2.61 -18.03 4.25
CA GLN A 86 2.16 -19.43 4.30
C GLN A 86 2.41 -20.15 2.97
N ASP A 87 2.18 -19.51 1.84
CA ASP A 87 2.45 -20.08 0.51
C ASP A 87 3.94 -20.42 0.32
N PHE A 88 4.83 -19.68 1.00
CA PHE A 88 6.29 -19.85 0.95
C PHE A 88 6.89 -20.42 2.26
N ALA A 89 6.12 -21.16 3.04
CA ALA A 89 6.56 -21.71 4.33
C ALA A 89 7.83 -22.59 4.23
N SER A 90 8.09 -23.22 3.07
CA SER A 90 9.29 -24.02 2.82
C SER A 90 10.61 -23.25 2.80
N PHE A 91 10.57 -21.91 2.73
CA PHE A 91 11.76 -21.06 2.59
C PHE A 91 12.32 -20.53 3.94
N ASN A 92 11.78 -20.97 5.07
CA ASN A 92 12.25 -20.58 6.40
C ASN A 92 12.33 -19.05 6.61
N ILE A 93 11.29 -18.33 6.16
CA ILE A 93 11.16 -16.89 6.35
C ILE A 93 10.44 -16.60 7.67
N ALA A 94 11.11 -15.88 8.55
CA ALA A 94 10.52 -15.33 9.76
C ALA A 94 10.06 -13.90 9.52
N LEU A 95 8.92 -13.51 10.11
CA LEU A 95 8.44 -12.15 10.11
C LEU A 95 8.71 -11.52 11.49
N ASP A 96 9.36 -10.36 11.49
CA ASP A 96 9.41 -9.45 12.65
C ASP A 96 8.36 -8.36 12.40
N LEU A 97 7.12 -8.60 12.89
CA LEU A 97 5.99 -7.71 12.72
C LEU A 97 5.90 -6.73 13.88
N ARG A 98 5.89 -5.46 13.56
CA ARG A 98 5.71 -4.36 14.52
C ARG A 98 4.57 -3.46 14.10
N GLU A 99 3.72 -3.13 15.03
CA GLU A 99 2.59 -2.23 14.86
C GLU A 99 2.79 -1.02 15.78
N THR A 100 2.52 0.19 15.26
CA THR A 100 2.69 1.44 16.00
C THR A 100 1.46 2.31 15.79
N GLU A 101 1.20 3.25 16.70
CA GLU A 101 0.21 4.29 16.44
C GLU A 101 0.64 5.14 15.21
N ALA A 102 -0.33 5.54 14.39
CA ALA A 102 -0.04 6.33 13.17
C ALA A 102 0.66 7.67 13.48
N ALA A 103 0.37 8.27 14.63
CA ALA A 103 0.97 9.53 15.07
C ALA A 103 2.31 9.37 15.79
N ASP A 104 2.71 8.15 16.14
CA ASP A 104 3.97 7.88 16.85
C ASP A 104 5.13 7.66 15.87
N THR A 105 5.52 8.75 15.21
CA THR A 105 6.58 8.74 14.19
C THR A 105 7.96 8.43 14.77
N GLU A 106 8.19 8.77 16.03
CA GLU A 106 9.43 8.46 16.73
C GLU A 106 9.59 6.93 16.90
N GLN A 107 8.54 6.24 17.37
CA GLN A 107 8.56 4.79 17.51
C GLN A 107 8.68 4.10 16.14
N GLN A 108 8.05 4.63 15.09
CA GLN A 108 8.23 4.13 13.73
C GLN A 108 9.71 4.19 13.30
N ALA A 109 10.35 5.33 13.50
CA ALA A 109 11.77 5.50 13.18
C ALA A 109 12.68 4.59 14.03
N VAL A 110 12.34 4.34 15.31
CA VAL A 110 13.05 3.37 16.16
C VAL A 110 12.94 1.96 15.57
N CYS A 111 11.73 1.50 15.24
CA CYS A 111 11.52 0.17 14.65
C CYS A 111 12.34 -0.03 13.37
N LEU A 112 12.38 0.97 12.48
CA LEU A 112 13.15 0.90 11.23
C LEU A 112 14.67 0.81 11.48
N ARG A 113 15.19 1.57 12.45
CA ARG A 113 16.61 1.46 12.86
C ARG A 113 16.94 0.07 13.41
N GLU A 114 16.08 -0.50 14.24
CA GLU A 114 16.28 -1.83 14.81
C GLU A 114 16.21 -2.93 13.75
N PHE A 115 15.36 -2.81 12.70
CA PHE A 115 15.40 -3.72 11.55
C PHE A 115 16.75 -3.68 10.84
N ARG A 116 17.32 -2.48 10.66
CA ARG A 116 18.65 -2.33 10.07
C ARG A 116 19.71 -2.98 10.96
N GLU A 117 19.70 -2.72 12.25
CA GLU A 117 20.70 -3.21 13.21
C GLU A 117 20.64 -4.74 13.40
N SER A 118 19.44 -5.32 13.35
CA SER A 118 19.24 -6.77 13.40
C SER A 118 19.60 -7.49 12.09
N GLY A 119 19.92 -6.74 11.03
CA GLY A 119 20.25 -7.31 9.72
C GLY A 119 19.04 -7.96 9.05
N ALA A 120 17.89 -7.30 9.06
CA ALA A 120 16.71 -7.74 8.33
C ALA A 120 17.05 -7.99 6.85
N ALA A 121 16.60 -9.10 6.31
CA ALA A 121 16.85 -9.46 4.91
C ALA A 121 16.10 -8.55 3.93
N GLY A 122 15.03 -7.92 4.37
CA GLY A 122 14.23 -6.94 3.66
C GLY A 122 13.17 -6.36 4.58
N VAL A 123 12.56 -5.23 4.18
CA VAL A 123 11.56 -4.53 4.99
C VAL A 123 10.33 -4.20 4.16
N ILE A 124 9.14 -4.40 4.73
CA ILE A 124 7.86 -3.89 4.24
C ILE A 124 7.37 -2.84 5.22
N ALA A 125 7.08 -1.63 4.77
CA ALA A 125 6.71 -0.53 5.64
C ALA A 125 5.45 0.22 5.15
N CYS A 126 4.48 0.37 6.05
CA CYS A 126 3.36 1.30 5.98
C CYS A 126 3.54 2.29 7.14
N THR A 127 3.85 3.55 6.83
CA THR A 127 4.30 4.52 7.83
C THR A 127 3.63 5.89 7.64
N ALA A 128 3.78 6.74 8.64
CA ALA A 128 3.43 8.16 8.52
C ALA A 128 4.39 8.88 7.56
N ASP A 129 3.93 9.99 6.99
CA ASP A 129 4.77 10.94 6.25
C ASP A 129 5.42 11.89 7.26
N ASP A 130 6.66 11.59 7.64
CA ASP A 130 7.43 12.30 8.67
C ASP A 130 8.93 12.25 8.32
N GLU A 131 9.66 13.31 8.64
CA GLU A 131 11.08 13.43 8.25
C GLU A 131 11.99 12.45 9.01
N ALA A 132 11.69 12.15 10.28
CA ALA A 132 12.47 11.16 11.04
C ALA A 132 12.25 9.75 10.50
N VAL A 133 11.01 9.42 10.10
CA VAL A 133 10.67 8.15 9.45
C VAL A 133 11.35 8.06 8.08
N LYS A 134 11.29 9.12 7.28
CA LYS A 134 11.96 9.19 5.98
C LYS A 134 13.47 8.96 6.08
N THR A 135 14.11 9.61 7.04
CA THR A 135 15.55 9.42 7.30
C THR A 135 15.86 7.95 7.64
N ALA A 136 15.04 7.31 8.48
CA ALA A 136 15.25 5.92 8.85
C ALA A 136 15.00 4.95 7.67
N LEU A 137 14.02 5.22 6.80
CA LEU A 137 13.78 4.46 5.58
C LEU A 137 14.93 4.60 4.58
N CYS A 138 15.46 5.81 4.37
CA CYS A 138 16.64 6.03 3.51
C CYS A 138 17.87 5.27 4.06
N ALA A 139 18.05 5.22 5.37
CA ALA A 139 19.16 4.48 5.99
C ALA A 139 19.07 2.94 5.80
N LEU A 140 17.89 2.38 5.56
CA LEU A 140 17.73 0.99 5.14
C LEU A 140 18.26 0.79 3.71
N HIS A 141 17.91 1.69 2.80
CA HIS A 141 18.40 1.66 1.42
C HIS A 141 19.93 1.78 1.37
N ASP A 142 20.52 2.72 2.13
CA ASP A 142 21.98 2.91 2.21
C ASP A 142 22.73 1.69 2.79
N ALA A 143 22.00 0.83 3.52
CA ALA A 143 22.50 -0.44 4.05
C ALA A 143 22.21 -1.63 3.12
N ASP A 144 21.82 -1.40 1.86
CA ASP A 144 21.45 -2.43 0.88
C ASP A 144 20.31 -3.37 1.35
N ILE A 145 19.44 -2.90 2.25
CA ILE A 145 18.26 -3.66 2.69
C ILE A 145 17.09 -3.33 1.75
N PRO A 146 16.59 -4.31 0.97
CA PRO A 146 15.47 -4.09 0.06
C PRO A 146 14.22 -3.67 0.82
N LEU A 147 13.61 -2.57 0.35
CA LEU A 147 12.49 -1.90 0.98
C LEU A 147 11.27 -1.91 0.05
N ILE A 148 10.15 -2.39 0.52
CA ILE A 148 8.84 -2.20 -0.11
C ILE A 148 8.03 -1.22 0.73
N LEU A 149 7.58 -0.13 0.13
CA LEU A 149 6.64 0.80 0.75
C LEU A 149 5.21 0.43 0.33
N VAL A 150 4.30 0.38 1.28
CA VAL A 150 2.93 -0.05 1.01
C VAL A 150 1.92 0.88 1.66
N HIS A 151 0.84 1.19 0.93
CA HIS A 151 -0.32 1.97 1.36
C HIS A 151 -0.01 3.44 1.65
N SER A 152 0.76 3.75 2.70
CA SER A 152 1.21 5.10 3.05
C SER A 152 2.68 5.08 3.46
N ALA A 153 3.43 6.07 3.00
CA ALA A 153 4.83 6.29 3.36
C ALA A 153 5.29 7.67 2.83
N PRO A 154 6.37 8.25 3.38
CA PRO A 154 6.94 9.48 2.87
C PRO A 154 7.29 9.40 1.38
N GLU A 155 7.14 10.52 0.68
CA GLU A 155 7.57 10.64 -0.71
C GLU A 155 9.10 10.70 -0.83
N ASN A 156 9.59 10.39 -2.05
CA ASN A 156 11.02 10.47 -2.39
C ASN A 156 11.94 9.62 -1.50
N VAL A 157 11.45 8.47 -1.04
CA VAL A 157 12.24 7.43 -0.37
C VAL A 157 12.68 6.40 -1.41
N PRO A 158 14.01 6.14 -1.57
CA PRO A 158 14.48 5.07 -2.43
C PRO A 158 13.97 3.72 -1.91
N CYS A 159 13.33 2.95 -2.78
CA CYS A 159 12.78 1.63 -2.42
C CYS A 159 12.78 0.70 -3.64
N LEU A 160 12.66 -0.59 -3.38
CA LEU A 160 12.53 -1.60 -4.42
C LEU A 160 11.22 -1.44 -5.20
N CYS A 161 10.13 -1.16 -4.49
CA CYS A 161 8.83 -0.88 -5.08
C CYS A 161 7.94 -0.16 -4.07
N ARG A 162 7.08 0.73 -4.58
CA ARG A 162 5.98 1.37 -3.84
C ARG A 162 4.67 0.76 -4.31
N ILE A 163 3.81 0.35 -3.39
CA ILE A 163 2.48 -0.19 -3.69
C ILE A 163 1.44 0.73 -3.06
N GLU A 164 0.64 1.35 -3.88
CA GLU A 164 -0.30 2.38 -3.44
C GLU A 164 -1.63 2.30 -4.18
N GLN A 165 -2.61 3.08 -3.78
CA GLN A 165 -3.85 3.25 -4.51
C GLN A 165 -3.66 4.35 -5.57
N ASP A 166 -4.27 4.17 -6.76
CA ASP A 166 -4.46 5.29 -7.68
C ASP A 166 -5.51 6.25 -7.11
N VAL A 167 -5.03 7.26 -6.37
CA VAL A 167 -5.89 8.24 -5.70
C VAL A 167 -6.69 9.09 -6.68
N GLN A 168 -6.17 9.32 -7.89
CA GLN A 168 -6.88 10.03 -8.94
C GLN A 168 -8.02 9.17 -9.50
N GLN A 169 -7.77 7.89 -9.75
CA GLN A 169 -8.82 6.94 -10.14
C GLN A 169 -9.89 6.86 -9.06
N ALA A 170 -9.50 6.81 -7.78
CA ALA A 170 -10.45 6.77 -6.67
C ALA A 170 -11.36 8.00 -6.67
N GLY A 171 -10.82 9.21 -6.87
CA GLY A 171 -11.59 10.45 -6.99
C GLY A 171 -12.60 10.41 -8.15
N ARG A 172 -12.16 10.01 -9.35
CA ARG A 172 -13.04 9.84 -10.51
C ARG A 172 -14.11 8.79 -10.28
N THR A 173 -13.77 7.69 -9.63
CA THR A 173 -14.72 6.62 -9.28
C THR A 173 -15.78 7.14 -8.30
N ALA A 174 -15.37 7.90 -7.30
CA ALA A 174 -16.28 8.53 -6.35
C ALA A 174 -17.27 9.49 -7.04
N ALA A 175 -16.79 10.33 -7.96
CA ALA A 175 -17.65 11.21 -8.76
C ALA A 175 -18.68 10.40 -9.58
N ARG A 176 -18.25 9.27 -10.17
CA ARG A 176 -19.16 8.38 -10.91
C ARG A 176 -20.22 7.76 -10.00
N MET A 177 -19.82 7.34 -8.79
CA MET A 177 -20.78 6.79 -7.81
C MET A 177 -21.78 7.84 -7.35
N LEU A 178 -21.34 9.07 -7.09
CA LEU A 178 -22.27 10.17 -6.76
C LEU A 178 -23.30 10.41 -7.85
N ARG A 179 -22.90 10.41 -9.13
CA ARG A 179 -23.86 10.54 -10.26
C ARG A 179 -24.87 9.41 -10.33
N LEU A 180 -24.49 8.21 -9.93
CA LEU A 180 -25.39 7.05 -9.91
C LEU A 180 -26.35 7.07 -8.72
N LEU A 181 -25.89 7.59 -7.59
CA LEU A 181 -26.67 7.67 -6.34
C LEU A 181 -27.62 8.86 -6.32
N LEU A 182 -27.24 9.95 -6.96
CA LEU A 182 -27.97 11.22 -6.93
C LEU A 182 -28.66 11.46 -8.27
N GLY A 183 -29.90 11.91 -8.24
CA GLY A 183 -30.66 12.29 -9.44
C GLY A 183 -30.72 13.79 -9.63
N GLY A 184 -30.61 14.27 -10.87
CA GLY A 184 -30.78 15.69 -11.18
C GLY A 184 -29.71 16.61 -10.64
N SER A 185 -30.06 17.86 -10.32
CA SER A 185 -29.15 18.82 -9.71
C SER A 185 -29.06 18.57 -8.21
N SER A 186 -27.87 18.28 -7.71
CA SER A 186 -27.60 17.89 -6.32
C SER A 186 -26.37 18.59 -5.77
N ARG A 187 -26.39 18.87 -4.47
CA ARG A 187 -25.34 19.61 -3.75
C ARG A 187 -24.43 18.64 -3.00
N VAL A 188 -23.16 18.60 -3.36
CA VAL A 188 -22.16 17.73 -2.75
C VAL A 188 -21.30 18.53 -1.76
N GLY A 189 -21.14 18.02 -0.54
CA GLY A 189 -20.19 18.53 0.44
C GLY A 189 -18.96 17.61 0.55
N VAL A 190 -17.84 18.19 0.98
CA VAL A 190 -16.61 17.43 1.33
C VAL A 190 -16.20 17.78 2.76
N LEU A 191 -15.86 16.75 3.52
CA LEU A 191 -15.22 16.87 4.84
C LEU A 191 -13.82 16.28 4.77
N ARG A 192 -12.80 17.14 4.87
CA ARG A 192 -11.38 16.76 4.69
C ARG A 192 -10.52 17.07 5.92
N THR A 193 -9.31 16.53 5.94
CA THR A 193 -8.28 16.95 6.90
C THR A 193 -7.72 18.32 6.54
N PRO A 194 -7.22 19.11 7.51
CA PRO A 194 -6.47 20.33 7.24
C PRO A 194 -5.23 20.05 6.41
N GLY A 195 -4.85 20.98 5.54
CA GLY A 195 -3.66 20.86 4.70
C GLY A 195 -3.92 21.12 3.22
N GLY A 196 -5.16 21.47 2.87
CA GLY A 196 -5.55 21.81 1.50
C GLY A 196 -6.23 20.67 0.74
N VAL A 197 -6.41 20.89 -0.55
CA VAL A 197 -7.08 19.94 -1.47
C VAL A 197 -6.10 18.82 -1.80
N THR A 198 -6.50 17.59 -1.53
CA THR A 198 -5.70 16.41 -1.90
C THR A 198 -5.85 16.07 -3.38
N PRO A 199 -4.90 15.34 -4.01
CA PRO A 199 -5.04 14.87 -5.39
C PRO A 199 -6.32 14.04 -5.62
N GLN A 200 -6.77 13.32 -4.63
CA GLN A 200 -8.03 12.55 -4.65
C GLN A 200 -9.25 13.47 -4.68
N GLU A 201 -9.27 14.51 -3.84
CA GLU A 201 -10.33 15.51 -3.82
C GLU A 201 -10.34 16.34 -5.11
N GLN A 202 -9.16 16.75 -5.60
CA GLN A 202 -9.06 17.46 -6.86
C GLN A 202 -9.64 16.64 -8.01
N SER A 203 -9.26 15.37 -8.11
CA SER A 203 -9.77 14.47 -9.14
C SER A 203 -11.27 14.18 -9.02
N LEU A 204 -11.80 14.16 -7.79
CA LEU A 204 -13.24 14.12 -7.54
C LEU A 204 -13.91 15.40 -8.08
N ALA A 205 -13.40 16.57 -7.70
CA ALA A 205 -13.96 17.86 -8.11
C ALA A 205 -13.94 18.06 -9.62
N ASP A 206 -12.81 17.74 -10.27
CA ASP A 206 -12.65 17.82 -11.73
C ASP A 206 -13.58 16.86 -12.49
N ALA A 207 -13.95 15.74 -11.86
CA ALA A 207 -14.85 14.77 -12.44
C ALA A 207 -16.33 15.05 -12.17
N LEU A 208 -16.67 15.94 -11.26
CA LEU A 208 -18.05 16.42 -11.07
C LEU A 208 -18.39 17.45 -12.17
N ASP A 209 -19.69 17.61 -12.44
CA ASP A 209 -20.20 18.54 -13.45
C ASP A 209 -21.12 19.61 -12.85
N GLU A 210 -21.65 20.48 -13.68
CA GLU A 210 -22.53 21.60 -13.27
C GLU A 210 -23.79 21.12 -12.53
N ASN A 211 -24.24 19.90 -12.75
CA ASN A 211 -25.39 19.32 -12.07
C ASN A 211 -25.05 18.76 -10.69
N LEU A 212 -23.77 18.54 -10.40
CA LEU A 212 -23.27 18.01 -9.14
C LEU A 212 -22.13 18.88 -8.60
N PRO A 213 -22.37 20.18 -8.34
CA PRO A 213 -21.31 21.05 -7.89
C PRO A 213 -20.83 20.66 -6.49
N LEU A 214 -19.53 20.79 -6.27
CA LEU A 214 -18.95 20.76 -4.94
C LEU A 214 -19.36 22.06 -4.19
N ALA A 215 -20.46 22.00 -3.48
CA ALA A 215 -21.11 23.17 -2.90
C ALA A 215 -20.38 23.72 -1.67
N VAL A 216 -19.69 22.87 -0.93
CA VAL A 216 -19.00 23.25 0.30
C VAL A 216 -17.89 22.25 0.65
N ALA A 217 -16.77 22.78 1.14
CA ALA A 217 -15.74 22.00 1.80
C ALA A 217 -15.58 22.46 3.26
N ALA A 218 -15.41 21.50 4.17
CA ALA A 218 -15.10 21.77 5.57
C ALA A 218 -13.90 20.97 6.02
N GLU A 219 -13.12 21.53 6.92
CA GLU A 219 -11.94 20.87 7.46
C GLU A 219 -12.18 20.39 8.88
N THR A 220 -11.66 19.23 9.19
CA THR A 220 -11.62 18.67 10.54
C THR A 220 -10.33 17.90 10.77
N LYS A 221 -9.72 18.07 11.95
CA LYS A 221 -8.63 17.19 12.35
C LYS A 221 -9.16 15.77 12.52
N PRO A 222 -8.32 14.72 12.35
CA PRO A 222 -8.70 13.33 12.57
C PRO A 222 -8.90 13.07 14.09
N SER A 223 -9.99 13.60 14.62
CA SER A 223 -10.40 13.49 16.01
C SER A 223 -11.91 13.22 16.04
N PRO A 224 -12.36 12.16 16.74
CA PRO A 224 -13.77 11.80 16.86
C PRO A 224 -14.64 12.99 17.28
N LYS A 225 -14.22 13.72 18.31
CA LYS A 225 -14.96 14.89 18.81
C LYS A 225 -15.07 16.00 17.77
N LEU A 226 -13.95 16.33 17.11
CA LEU A 226 -13.94 17.42 16.12
C LEU A 226 -14.71 17.04 14.86
N ALA A 227 -14.58 15.80 14.38
CA ALA A 227 -15.34 15.30 13.23
C ALA A 227 -16.85 15.42 13.50
N TYR A 228 -17.32 15.00 14.67
CA TYR A 228 -18.72 15.15 15.08
C TYR A 228 -19.15 16.63 15.09
N MET A 229 -18.39 17.49 15.78
CA MET A 229 -18.74 18.92 15.92
C MET A 229 -18.74 19.65 14.56
N ASN A 230 -17.72 19.42 13.75
CA ASN A 230 -17.58 20.10 12.46
C ASN A 230 -18.63 19.61 11.45
N THR A 231 -19.02 18.34 11.51
CA THR A 231 -20.14 17.81 10.71
C THR A 231 -21.45 18.51 11.12
N ARG A 232 -21.74 18.66 12.41
CA ARG A 232 -22.91 19.39 12.90
C ARG A 232 -22.94 20.85 12.42
N ALA A 233 -21.77 21.53 12.50
CA ALA A 233 -21.62 22.90 12.02
C ALA A 233 -21.80 23.00 10.50
N LEU A 234 -21.28 22.05 9.74
CA LEU A 234 -21.44 21.97 8.29
C LEU A 234 -22.92 21.87 7.90
N LEU A 235 -23.64 20.92 8.50
CA LEU A 235 -25.08 20.72 8.23
C LEU A 235 -25.93 21.94 8.58
N SER A 236 -25.56 22.65 9.65
CA SER A 236 -26.25 23.89 10.05
C SER A 236 -26.03 25.05 9.08
N ARG A 237 -24.80 25.15 8.51
CA ARG A 237 -24.46 26.20 7.52
C ARG A 237 -24.98 25.88 6.12
N CYS A 238 -25.09 24.62 5.80
CA CYS A 238 -25.47 24.13 4.49
C CYS A 238 -26.62 23.13 4.61
N PRO A 239 -27.81 23.55 5.00
CA PRO A 239 -28.98 22.69 5.01
C PRO A 239 -29.31 22.29 3.58
N GLY A 240 -29.69 21.02 3.35
CA GLY A 240 -30.04 20.49 2.02
C GLY A 240 -28.82 20.06 1.21
N LEU A 241 -27.76 19.54 1.85
CA LEU A 241 -26.77 18.73 1.18
C LEU A 241 -27.38 17.39 0.78
N ASP A 242 -27.19 16.99 -0.48
CA ASP A 242 -27.67 15.72 -1.01
C ASP A 242 -26.63 14.60 -0.83
N ALA A 243 -25.35 14.97 -0.78
CA ALA A 243 -24.27 14.05 -0.44
C ALA A 243 -23.15 14.70 0.37
N LEU A 244 -22.44 13.88 1.14
CA LEU A 244 -21.23 14.26 1.86
C LEU A 244 -20.13 13.23 1.61
N VAL A 245 -19.00 13.70 1.07
CA VAL A 245 -17.80 12.90 0.85
C VAL A 245 -16.86 13.08 2.03
N ILE A 246 -16.43 11.98 2.61
CA ILE A 246 -15.62 11.94 3.83
C ILE A 246 -14.20 11.55 3.48
N LEU A 247 -13.25 12.50 3.64
CA LEU A 247 -11.81 12.35 3.39
C LEU A 247 -10.96 12.46 4.67
N CYS A 248 -11.61 12.68 5.81
CA CYS A 248 -10.90 12.95 7.08
C CYS A 248 -10.79 11.74 8.00
N GLY A 249 -11.26 10.58 7.60
CA GLY A 249 -11.50 9.48 8.54
C GLY A 249 -12.69 9.78 9.48
N CYS A 250 -12.77 9.10 10.60
CA CYS A 250 -13.82 9.30 11.60
C CYS A 250 -15.25 9.17 11.04
N VAL A 251 -15.45 8.27 10.07
CA VAL A 251 -16.75 8.04 9.41
C VAL A 251 -17.87 7.73 10.40
N PRO A 252 -17.67 6.92 11.46
CA PRO A 252 -18.71 6.64 12.45
C PRO A 252 -19.22 7.91 13.15
N GLU A 253 -18.33 8.84 13.50
CA GLU A 253 -18.69 10.09 14.14
C GLU A 253 -19.46 11.03 13.21
N VAL A 254 -19.09 11.04 11.94
CA VAL A 254 -19.83 11.76 10.90
C VAL A 254 -21.25 11.21 10.78
N CYS A 255 -21.39 9.88 10.70
CA CYS A 255 -22.71 9.21 10.66
C CYS A 255 -23.55 9.56 11.90
N ARG A 256 -22.94 9.50 13.10
CA ARG A 256 -23.61 9.88 14.35
C ARG A 256 -24.05 11.34 14.35
N ALA A 257 -23.18 12.26 13.90
CA ALA A 257 -23.51 13.68 13.84
C ALA A 257 -24.70 13.97 12.91
N ILE A 258 -24.80 13.26 11.77
CA ILE A 258 -25.92 13.38 10.84
C ILE A 258 -27.21 12.79 11.46
N HIS A 259 -27.08 11.63 12.10
CA HIS A 259 -28.21 11.01 12.81
C HIS A 259 -28.80 11.95 13.87
N ASP A 260 -27.94 12.54 14.72
CA ASP A 260 -28.34 13.44 15.83
C ASP A 260 -28.81 14.80 15.32
N ALA A 261 -28.34 15.23 14.14
CA ALA A 261 -28.87 16.44 13.49
C ALA A 261 -30.30 16.23 12.99
N ASN A 262 -30.64 14.98 12.67
CA ASN A 262 -31.92 14.57 12.11
C ASN A 262 -32.41 15.53 11.01
N PRO A 263 -31.61 15.76 9.94
CA PRO A 263 -31.97 16.63 8.86
C PRO A 263 -33.22 16.09 8.15
N ALA A 264 -34.02 17.00 7.55
CA ALA A 264 -35.24 16.66 6.85
C ALA A 264 -34.94 15.66 5.65
N ALA A 265 -33.79 15.83 5.02
CA ALA A 265 -33.24 14.87 4.07
C ALA A 265 -31.81 14.50 4.52
N ARG A 266 -31.51 13.21 4.63
CA ARG A 266 -30.18 12.73 4.99
C ARG A 266 -29.31 12.70 3.74
N PRO A 267 -28.12 13.35 3.78
CA PRO A 267 -27.19 13.28 2.65
C PRO A 267 -26.69 11.83 2.45
N ALA A 268 -26.50 11.42 1.20
CA ALA A 268 -25.80 10.18 0.88
C ALA A 268 -24.33 10.31 1.33
N LEU A 269 -23.82 9.35 2.09
CA LEU A 269 -22.43 9.36 2.55
C LEU A 269 -21.57 8.50 1.66
N LEU A 270 -20.43 9.05 1.23
CA LEU A 270 -19.38 8.34 0.54
C LEU A 270 -18.06 8.51 1.31
N CYS A 271 -17.31 7.42 1.50
CA CYS A 271 -16.03 7.43 2.16
C CYS A 271 -14.96 6.67 1.34
N PHE A 272 -13.69 6.83 1.75
CA PHE A 272 -12.56 6.16 1.10
C PHE A 272 -11.87 5.12 2.01
N GLU A 273 -12.62 4.60 2.96
CA GLU A 273 -12.13 3.61 3.91
C GLU A 273 -12.89 2.30 3.77
N ASN A 274 -12.22 1.19 4.12
CA ASN A 274 -12.85 -0.12 4.23
C ASN A 274 -12.32 -0.82 5.48
N SER A 275 -13.23 -1.02 6.43
CA SER A 275 -12.98 -1.73 7.68
C SER A 275 -14.25 -2.48 8.07
N PRO A 276 -14.19 -3.44 9.02
CA PRO A 276 -15.39 -4.08 9.52
C PRO A 276 -16.44 -3.11 10.06
N GLU A 277 -16.01 -1.98 10.61
CA GLU A 277 -16.89 -0.91 11.09
C GLU A 277 -17.59 -0.19 9.94
N ILE A 278 -16.85 0.15 8.87
CA ILE A 278 -17.42 0.74 7.66
C ILE A 278 -18.38 -0.25 6.97
N ALA A 279 -18.03 -1.53 6.93
CA ALA A 279 -18.91 -2.57 6.40
C ALA A 279 -20.24 -2.64 7.15
N ALA A 280 -20.24 -2.47 8.47
CA ALA A 280 -21.48 -2.39 9.27
C ALA A 280 -22.29 -1.14 8.92
N LEU A 281 -21.64 0.02 8.72
CA LEU A 281 -22.30 1.27 8.31
C LEU A 281 -22.90 1.18 6.90
N LEU A 282 -22.23 0.50 5.98
CA LEU A 282 -22.76 0.21 4.63
C LEU A 282 -24.02 -0.67 4.71
N ARG A 283 -23.95 -1.80 5.44
CA ARG A 283 -25.11 -2.69 5.62
C ARG A 283 -26.30 -2.05 6.29
N SER A 284 -26.07 -1.09 7.18
CA SER A 284 -27.14 -0.33 7.83
C SER A 284 -27.70 0.79 6.96
N GLY A 285 -27.10 1.08 5.81
CA GLY A 285 -27.43 2.21 4.94
C GLY A 285 -27.01 3.59 5.49
N ALA A 286 -26.22 3.62 6.56
CA ALA A 286 -25.67 4.88 7.09
C ALA A 286 -24.60 5.47 6.15
N VAL A 287 -23.85 4.62 5.45
CA VAL A 287 -22.95 4.97 4.36
C VAL A 287 -23.52 4.35 3.10
N ALA A 288 -23.59 5.12 2.00
CA ALA A 288 -24.14 4.66 0.75
C ALA A 288 -23.12 3.90 -0.11
N CYS A 289 -21.84 4.32 -0.05
CA CYS A 289 -20.77 3.74 -0.85
C CYS A 289 -19.42 4.01 -0.21
N ALA A 290 -18.51 3.04 -0.31
CA ALA A 290 -17.09 3.22 -0.03
C ALA A 290 -16.26 2.97 -1.29
N VAL A 291 -15.27 3.83 -1.56
CA VAL A 291 -14.29 3.69 -2.64
C VAL A 291 -12.92 3.55 -2.02
N SER A 292 -12.44 2.33 -1.87
CA SER A 292 -11.22 2.04 -1.10
C SER A 292 -10.19 1.27 -1.94
N CYS A 293 -8.98 1.07 -1.41
CA CYS A 293 -8.03 0.11 -1.96
C CYS A 293 -8.29 -1.30 -1.40
N ASP A 294 -7.82 -2.32 -2.13
CA ASP A 294 -7.67 -3.66 -1.57
C ASP A 294 -6.35 -3.74 -0.78
N ALA A 295 -6.40 -3.38 0.49
CA ALA A 295 -5.24 -3.41 1.35
C ALA A 295 -4.69 -4.85 1.56
N ALA A 296 -5.54 -5.88 1.51
CA ALA A 296 -5.07 -7.26 1.59
C ALA A 296 -4.28 -7.64 0.34
N GLU A 297 -4.72 -7.21 -0.84
CA GLU A 297 -3.97 -7.41 -2.08
C GLU A 297 -2.67 -6.59 -2.09
N GLN A 298 -2.68 -5.36 -1.56
CA GLN A 298 -1.45 -4.57 -1.40
C GLN A 298 -0.43 -5.30 -0.51
N GLY A 299 -0.86 -5.83 0.63
CA GLY A 299 0.00 -6.62 1.52
C GLY A 299 0.49 -7.91 0.86
N ARG A 300 -0.36 -8.58 0.09
CA ARG A 300 -0.01 -9.77 -0.68
C ARG A 300 1.06 -9.47 -1.73
N LEU A 301 0.88 -8.41 -2.50
CA LEU A 301 1.85 -7.96 -3.50
C LEU A 301 3.18 -7.55 -2.86
N ALA A 302 3.16 -6.80 -1.76
CA ALA A 302 4.35 -6.38 -1.05
C ALA A 302 5.21 -7.59 -0.63
N MET A 303 4.61 -8.56 0.04
CA MET A 303 5.32 -9.75 0.48
C MET A 303 5.80 -10.60 -0.68
N ARG A 304 5.00 -10.73 -1.75
CA ARG A 304 5.38 -11.50 -2.94
C ARG A 304 6.56 -10.86 -3.67
N LEU A 305 6.52 -9.55 -3.95
CA LEU A 305 7.61 -8.86 -4.64
C LEU A 305 8.91 -8.90 -3.83
N LEU A 306 8.82 -8.70 -2.52
CA LEU A 306 9.99 -8.80 -1.64
C LEU A 306 10.54 -10.24 -1.64
N PHE A 307 9.67 -11.25 -1.55
CA PHE A 307 10.07 -12.65 -1.62
C PHE A 307 10.75 -12.99 -2.95
N GLU A 308 10.16 -12.58 -4.08
CA GLU A 308 10.72 -12.81 -5.41
C GLU A 308 12.10 -12.16 -5.56
N HIS A 309 12.29 -10.98 -4.98
CA HIS A 309 13.57 -10.31 -4.95
C HIS A 309 14.59 -11.06 -4.08
N LEU A 310 14.25 -11.42 -2.85
CA LEU A 310 15.15 -12.08 -1.91
C LEU A 310 15.57 -13.48 -2.37
N VAL A 311 14.63 -14.24 -2.95
CA VAL A 311 14.84 -15.66 -3.27
C VAL A 311 15.25 -15.88 -4.73
N TYR A 312 14.62 -15.15 -5.64
CA TYR A 312 14.86 -15.32 -7.09
C TYR A 312 15.68 -14.17 -7.70
N GLU A 313 16.04 -13.15 -6.88
CA GLU A 313 16.79 -11.98 -7.32
C GLU A 313 16.12 -11.21 -8.46
N ARG A 314 14.78 -11.29 -8.48
CA ARG A 314 13.95 -10.57 -9.44
C ARG A 314 13.72 -9.16 -8.95
N THR A 315 14.01 -8.19 -9.81
CA THR A 315 13.63 -6.79 -9.56
C THR A 315 12.24 -6.54 -10.14
N PRO A 316 11.34 -5.87 -9.42
CA PRO A 316 10.05 -5.47 -9.98
C PRO A 316 10.23 -4.64 -11.25
N GLU A 317 9.38 -4.86 -12.25
CA GLU A 317 9.42 -4.13 -13.53
C GLU A 317 9.06 -2.64 -13.36
N GLN A 318 8.27 -2.34 -12.32
CA GLN A 318 7.82 -0.98 -12.00
C GLN A 318 8.27 -0.59 -10.60
N SER A 319 8.75 0.62 -10.45
CA SER A 319 9.09 1.20 -9.13
C SER A 319 7.85 1.56 -8.31
N THR A 320 6.70 1.71 -8.96
CA THR A 320 5.40 1.97 -8.32
C THR A 320 4.32 1.09 -8.96
N VAL A 321 3.59 0.38 -8.13
CA VAL A 321 2.43 -0.44 -8.52
C VAL A 321 1.18 0.17 -7.92
N CYS A 322 0.30 0.69 -8.77
CA CYS A 322 -1.00 1.19 -8.34
C CYS A 322 -2.03 0.05 -8.34
N THR A 323 -2.67 -0.14 -7.18
CA THR A 323 -3.78 -1.09 -7.07
C THR A 323 -5.10 -0.43 -7.43
N PRO A 324 -6.03 -1.15 -8.11
CA PRO A 324 -7.31 -0.58 -8.47
C PRO A 324 -8.16 -0.26 -7.24
N SER A 325 -9.06 0.71 -7.41
CA SER A 325 -10.06 1.03 -6.39
C SER A 325 -11.16 -0.03 -6.36
N LEU A 326 -11.57 -0.40 -5.15
CA LEU A 326 -12.74 -1.22 -4.87
C LEU A 326 -13.94 -0.36 -4.55
N ILE A 327 -15.11 -0.71 -5.11
CA ILE A 327 -16.40 -0.13 -4.77
C ILE A 327 -17.09 -1.11 -3.83
N THR A 328 -17.40 -0.65 -2.61
CA THR A 328 -18.12 -1.44 -1.62
C THR A 328 -19.49 -0.80 -1.35
N LEU A 329 -20.52 -1.59 -1.49
CA LEU A 329 -21.92 -1.28 -1.21
C LEU A 329 -22.41 -2.20 -0.08
N ALA A 330 -23.65 -2.03 0.35
CA ALA A 330 -24.24 -2.89 1.40
C ALA A 330 -24.22 -4.39 1.03
N GLU A 331 -24.37 -4.69 -0.26
CA GLU A 331 -24.49 -6.06 -0.78
C GLU A 331 -23.18 -6.84 -0.83
N ASN A 332 -22.03 -6.14 -0.85
CA ASN A 332 -20.70 -6.77 -0.92
C ASN A 332 -19.77 -6.36 0.24
N ALA A 333 -20.34 -5.71 1.27
CA ALA A 333 -19.65 -5.24 2.45
C ALA A 333 -19.41 -6.34 3.51
#